data_c77754bc356bcf40c1526a6d5e92ea3a
#
_entry.id   c77754bc356bcf40c1526a6d5e92ea3a
#
_cell.length_a   1.000
_cell.length_b   1.000
_cell.length_c   1.000
_cell.angle_alpha   90.00
_cell.angle_beta   90.00
_cell.angle_gamma   90.00
#
_symmetry.space_group_name_H-M   'P 1'
#
loop_
_entity.id
_entity.type
_entity.pdbx_description
1 polymer ?
#
loop_
_entity_poly.entity_id
_entity_poly.type
_entity_poly.pdbx_seq_one_letter_code
_entity_poly.pdbx_strand_id
1 'polypeptide(L)'
;LVEAELDSAVAARRLRTYLQALYNAESSVVVVSGSSLRRGKRYVVRVVHKADELARMTGLIDSMRRPVRGLPPVLVASGIAEAAAIWRGAFLARGSLMEPGRSSSLEITCPGPEVALAMVGCARKLGAAARSKEVRGTDRVSVRDSDAIGTLIAAMGAPSTFEAWQERRERREARGSANRLANFDDANLRRSARAAVAAGARVERAFEILGDDVPAHLLEAGTLRLKYKQASLEELGKHTNPPLTKDAVAGRIRRLLALADKVAHERGIPDTESALTLEMLEED
;
A
#
# COMPACT_ATOMS: atom_id res chain seq x y z
N LEU A 1 -43.56 -10.76 -5.40
CA LEU A 1 -42.31 -11.04 -6.07
C LEU A 1 -41.15 -10.75 -5.13
N VAL A 2 -40.19 -11.72 -4.94
CA VAL A 2 -38.91 -11.51 -4.28
C VAL A 2 -37.84 -11.74 -5.33
N GLU A 3 -36.88 -10.82 -5.41
CA GLU A 3 -35.76 -10.89 -6.35
C GLU A 3 -34.42 -10.71 -5.63
N ALA A 4 -33.41 -11.49 -6.06
CA ALA A 4 -32.03 -11.34 -5.63
C ALA A 4 -31.13 -11.21 -6.87
N GLU A 5 -30.40 -10.10 -6.96
CA GLU A 5 -29.46 -9.83 -8.02
C GLU A 5 -28.04 -10.22 -7.59
N LEU A 6 -27.35 -11.03 -8.38
CA LEU A 6 -26.07 -11.63 -8.10
C LEU A 6 -25.12 -11.47 -9.30
N ASP A 7 -23.84 -11.26 -9.03
CA ASP A 7 -22.82 -11.12 -10.06
C ASP A 7 -22.22 -12.49 -10.49
N SER A 8 -22.59 -13.58 -9.79
CA SER A 8 -22.04 -14.93 -10.00
C SER A 8 -23.14 -15.97 -10.30
N ALA A 9 -22.98 -16.73 -11.40
CA ALA A 9 -23.82 -17.87 -11.72
C ALA A 9 -23.77 -18.97 -10.66
N VAL A 10 -22.61 -19.15 -10.01
CA VAL A 10 -22.43 -20.15 -8.96
C VAL A 10 -23.22 -19.73 -7.71
N ALA A 11 -23.13 -18.46 -7.33
CA ALA A 11 -23.90 -17.92 -6.21
C ALA A 11 -25.42 -17.99 -6.47
N ALA A 12 -25.87 -17.68 -7.70
CA ALA A 12 -27.26 -17.79 -8.05
C ALA A 12 -27.80 -19.24 -7.97
N ARG A 13 -27.03 -20.22 -8.46
CA ARG A 13 -27.39 -21.64 -8.33
C ARG A 13 -27.46 -22.08 -6.88
N ARG A 14 -26.48 -21.69 -6.06
CA ARG A 14 -26.46 -22.02 -4.62
C ARG A 14 -27.64 -21.41 -3.90
N LEU A 15 -27.99 -20.14 -4.19
CA LEU A 15 -29.16 -19.48 -3.62
C LEU A 15 -30.44 -20.25 -3.94
N ARG A 16 -30.65 -20.67 -5.20
CA ARG A 16 -31.79 -21.49 -5.60
C ARG A 16 -31.90 -22.80 -4.82
N THR A 17 -30.76 -23.50 -4.67
CA THR A 17 -30.72 -24.74 -3.88
C THR A 17 -31.15 -24.49 -2.43
N TYR A 18 -30.70 -23.41 -1.81
CA TYR A 18 -31.10 -23.06 -0.44
C TYR A 18 -32.55 -22.60 -0.34
N LEU A 19 -33.05 -21.84 -1.31
CA LEU A 19 -34.48 -21.44 -1.35
C LEU A 19 -35.39 -22.66 -1.39
N GLN A 20 -35.05 -23.66 -2.19
CA GLN A 20 -35.79 -24.91 -2.27
C GLN A 20 -35.65 -25.74 -0.98
N ALA A 21 -34.43 -25.92 -0.49
CA ALA A 21 -34.14 -26.79 0.66
C ALA A 21 -34.67 -26.24 1.99
N LEU A 22 -34.57 -24.94 2.23
CA LEU A 22 -34.87 -24.32 3.52
C LEU A 22 -36.29 -23.73 3.58
N TYR A 23 -36.83 -23.26 2.44
CA TYR A 23 -38.10 -22.55 2.38
C TYR A 23 -39.13 -23.20 1.49
N ASN A 24 -38.80 -24.33 0.85
CA ASN A 24 -39.63 -24.97 -0.18
C ASN A 24 -40.15 -23.94 -1.23
N ALA A 25 -39.28 -22.99 -1.61
CA ALA A 25 -39.59 -21.91 -2.52
C ALA A 25 -39.02 -22.18 -3.91
N GLU A 26 -39.90 -22.36 -4.88
CA GLU A 26 -39.48 -22.49 -6.29
C GLU A 26 -38.97 -21.14 -6.81
N SER A 27 -37.85 -21.17 -7.55
CA SER A 27 -37.25 -19.96 -8.08
C SER A 27 -36.78 -20.16 -9.54
N SER A 28 -36.86 -19.09 -10.31
CA SER A 28 -36.30 -19.00 -11.66
C SER A 28 -35.03 -18.13 -11.65
N VAL A 29 -34.20 -18.29 -12.69
CA VAL A 29 -33.01 -17.41 -12.88
C VAL A 29 -33.16 -16.74 -14.25
N VAL A 30 -33.04 -15.41 -14.23
CA VAL A 30 -32.96 -14.61 -15.45
C VAL A 30 -31.54 -14.05 -15.55
N VAL A 31 -30.93 -14.23 -16.73
CA VAL A 31 -29.62 -13.62 -17.00
C VAL A 31 -29.85 -12.28 -17.69
N VAL A 32 -29.36 -11.22 -17.05
CA VAL A 32 -29.43 -9.86 -17.57
C VAL A 32 -28.04 -9.49 -18.06
N SER A 33 -27.91 -9.21 -19.34
CA SER A 33 -26.66 -8.67 -19.91
C SER A 33 -26.52 -7.20 -19.52
N GLY A 34 -25.34 -6.80 -19.08
CA GLY A 34 -25.06 -5.40 -18.75
C GLY A 34 -25.20 -4.48 -19.96
N SER A 35 -25.56 -3.22 -19.71
CA SER A 35 -25.52 -2.17 -20.74
C SER A 35 -24.06 -1.84 -21.12
N SER A 36 -23.86 -1.10 -22.21
CA SER A 36 -22.54 -0.66 -22.71
C SER A 36 -21.64 0.01 -21.65
N LEU A 37 -22.22 0.57 -20.59
CA LEU A 37 -21.54 1.24 -19.48
C LEU A 37 -21.16 0.29 -18.31
N ARG A 38 -21.77 -0.91 -18.23
CA ARG A 38 -21.52 -1.91 -17.19
C ARG A 38 -21.28 -3.27 -17.83
N ARG A 39 -20.02 -3.60 -18.10
CA ARG A 39 -19.63 -4.91 -18.62
C ARG A 39 -19.83 -5.98 -17.54
N GLY A 40 -20.63 -7.00 -17.82
CA GLY A 40 -20.81 -8.18 -16.98
C GLY A 40 -22.23 -8.76 -17.13
N LYS A 41 -22.35 -10.06 -16.84
CA LYS A 41 -23.64 -10.75 -16.75
C LYS A 41 -24.12 -10.66 -15.30
N ARG A 42 -25.42 -10.44 -15.11
CA ARG A 42 -26.08 -10.49 -13.81
C ARG A 42 -27.07 -11.63 -13.81
N TYR A 43 -27.23 -12.22 -12.67
CA TYR A 43 -28.13 -13.35 -12.45
C TYR A 43 -29.20 -12.92 -11.45
N VAL A 44 -30.42 -12.78 -11.91
CA VAL A 44 -31.55 -12.41 -11.08
C VAL A 44 -32.33 -13.67 -10.72
N VAL A 45 -32.27 -14.06 -9.46
CA VAL A 45 -33.06 -15.16 -8.90
C VAL A 45 -34.43 -14.59 -8.50
N ARG A 46 -35.52 -15.16 -9.03
CA ARG A 46 -36.87 -14.71 -8.81
C ARG A 46 -37.73 -15.77 -8.15
N VAL A 47 -38.43 -15.38 -7.09
CA VAL A 47 -39.48 -16.17 -6.44
C VAL A 47 -40.80 -15.43 -6.62
N VAL A 48 -41.72 -16.07 -7.30
CA VAL A 48 -43.07 -15.53 -7.55
C VAL A 48 -44.11 -16.21 -6.64
N HIS A 49 -44.11 -17.55 -6.69
CA HIS A 49 -44.99 -18.33 -5.84
C HIS A 49 -44.51 -18.32 -4.41
N LYS A 50 -45.41 -18.14 -3.42
CA LYS A 50 -45.08 -18.00 -1.97
C LYS A 50 -44.10 -16.85 -1.64
N ALA A 51 -43.97 -15.85 -2.50
CA ALA A 51 -43.08 -14.73 -2.30
C ALA A 51 -43.32 -13.97 -0.97
N ASP A 52 -44.59 -13.78 -0.59
CA ASP A 52 -44.95 -13.10 0.67
C ASP A 52 -44.58 -13.93 1.92
N GLU A 53 -44.72 -15.25 1.84
CA GLU A 53 -44.30 -16.16 2.90
C GLU A 53 -42.79 -16.12 3.08
N LEU A 54 -42.06 -16.25 1.96
CA LEU A 54 -40.59 -16.13 1.95
C LEU A 54 -40.13 -14.78 2.51
N ALA A 55 -40.75 -13.68 2.06
CA ALA A 55 -40.39 -12.34 2.52
C ALA A 55 -40.57 -12.16 4.03
N ARG A 56 -41.63 -12.75 4.61
CA ARG A 56 -41.82 -12.77 6.09
C ARG A 56 -40.79 -13.64 6.82
N MET A 57 -40.56 -14.85 6.32
CA MET A 57 -39.62 -15.79 6.96
C MET A 57 -38.19 -15.26 6.92
N THR A 58 -37.82 -14.52 5.90
CA THR A 58 -36.49 -13.92 5.76
C THR A 58 -36.37 -12.51 6.36
N GLY A 59 -37.48 -11.95 6.86
CA GLY A 59 -37.51 -10.61 7.45
C GLY A 59 -37.39 -9.46 6.45
N LEU A 60 -37.65 -9.71 5.16
CA LEU A 60 -37.70 -8.66 4.13
C LEU A 60 -38.91 -7.75 4.29
N ILE A 61 -39.96 -8.25 4.94
CA ILE A 61 -41.12 -7.47 5.36
C ILE A 61 -41.38 -7.65 6.85
N ASP A 62 -41.86 -6.59 7.50
CA ASP A 62 -42.24 -6.61 8.91
C ASP A 62 -43.61 -7.28 9.17
N SER A 63 -44.05 -7.34 10.43
CA SER A 63 -45.34 -7.90 10.83
C SER A 63 -46.54 -7.16 10.21
N MET A 64 -46.38 -5.90 9.80
CA MET A 64 -47.39 -5.09 9.11
C MET A 64 -47.26 -5.18 7.59
N ARG A 65 -46.46 -6.13 7.05
CA ARG A 65 -46.18 -6.33 5.63
C ARG A 65 -45.50 -5.13 4.93
N ARG A 66 -44.79 -4.28 5.68
CA ARG A 66 -44.04 -3.19 5.11
C ARG A 66 -42.62 -3.66 4.82
N PRO A 67 -41.98 -3.24 3.70
CA PRO A 67 -40.60 -3.55 3.39
C PRO A 67 -39.67 -3.05 4.49
N VAL A 68 -38.79 -3.93 4.96
CA VAL A 68 -37.73 -3.57 5.92
C VAL A 68 -36.63 -2.84 5.15
N ARG A 69 -36.29 -1.63 5.58
CA ARG A 69 -35.15 -0.90 5.06
C ARG A 69 -33.88 -1.39 5.75
N GLY A 70 -32.87 -1.74 4.97
CA GLY A 70 -31.62 -2.27 5.49
C GLY A 70 -31.68 -3.78 5.78
N LEU A 71 -30.98 -4.22 6.80
CA LEU A 71 -31.05 -5.62 7.27
C LEU A 71 -32.12 -5.77 8.36
N PRO A 72 -32.77 -6.94 8.43
CA PRO A 72 -33.72 -7.22 9.50
C PRO A 72 -33.09 -6.94 10.88
N PRO A 73 -33.79 -6.23 11.80
CA PRO A 73 -33.24 -5.87 13.10
C PRO A 73 -32.72 -7.05 13.93
N VAL A 74 -33.39 -8.20 13.81
CA VAL A 74 -32.98 -9.45 14.47
C VAL A 74 -31.59 -9.90 14.00
N LEU A 75 -31.25 -9.73 12.73
CA LEU A 75 -29.94 -10.06 12.20
C LEU A 75 -28.88 -9.03 12.61
N VAL A 76 -29.23 -7.75 12.65
CA VAL A 76 -28.31 -6.71 13.12
C VAL A 76 -27.98 -6.86 14.61
N ALA A 77 -28.95 -7.29 15.42
CA ALA A 77 -28.76 -7.53 16.86
C ALA A 77 -28.05 -8.86 17.18
N SER A 78 -27.94 -9.76 16.20
CA SER A 78 -27.41 -11.13 16.39
C SER A 78 -25.90 -11.18 16.66
N GLY A 79 -25.38 -12.39 16.89
CA GLY A 79 -24.00 -12.65 17.29
C GLY A 79 -22.97 -12.62 16.15
N ILE A 80 -21.81 -13.18 16.45
CA ILE A 80 -20.66 -13.23 15.52
C ILE A 80 -20.95 -14.16 14.34
N ALA A 81 -21.61 -15.29 14.58
CA ALA A 81 -21.91 -16.28 13.53
C ALA A 81 -22.82 -15.72 12.46
N GLU A 82 -23.84 -14.97 12.86
CA GLU A 82 -24.78 -14.31 11.96
C GLU A 82 -24.11 -13.14 11.24
N ALA A 83 -23.29 -12.35 11.91
CA ALA A 83 -22.50 -11.31 11.29
C ALA A 83 -21.58 -11.86 10.19
N ALA A 84 -20.95 -13.02 10.42
CA ALA A 84 -20.15 -13.73 9.43
C ALA A 84 -20.99 -14.23 8.25
N ALA A 85 -22.19 -14.77 8.53
CA ALA A 85 -23.12 -15.21 7.48
C ALA A 85 -23.62 -14.04 6.63
N ILE A 86 -23.92 -12.89 7.23
CA ILE A 86 -24.31 -11.65 6.53
C ILE A 86 -23.20 -11.20 5.60
N TRP A 87 -21.95 -11.13 6.09
CA TRP A 87 -20.79 -10.74 5.27
C TRP A 87 -20.57 -11.72 4.12
N ARG A 88 -20.67 -13.03 4.38
CA ARG A 88 -20.55 -14.06 3.33
C ARG A 88 -21.64 -13.90 2.27
N GLY A 89 -22.89 -13.74 2.67
CA GLY A 89 -24.02 -13.54 1.75
C GLY A 89 -23.86 -12.29 0.90
N ALA A 90 -23.53 -11.17 1.52
CA ALA A 90 -23.30 -9.90 0.84
C ALA A 90 -22.11 -9.96 -0.13
N PHE A 91 -21.01 -10.60 0.27
CA PHE A 91 -19.85 -10.78 -0.60
C PHE A 91 -20.15 -11.67 -1.80
N LEU A 92 -20.86 -12.77 -1.61
CA LEU A 92 -21.28 -13.66 -2.70
C LEU A 92 -22.28 -12.99 -3.65
N ALA A 93 -23.06 -12.03 -3.15
CA ALA A 93 -23.98 -11.27 -3.96
C ALA A 93 -23.25 -10.24 -4.83
N ARG A 94 -22.51 -9.33 -4.20
CA ARG A 94 -21.89 -8.16 -4.87
C ARG A 94 -20.59 -7.71 -4.20
N GLY A 95 -19.77 -8.67 -3.81
CA GLY A 95 -18.45 -8.42 -3.26
C GLY A 95 -17.34 -8.44 -4.30
N SER A 96 -16.28 -7.72 -4.03
CA SER A 96 -15.02 -7.78 -4.77
C SER A 96 -13.84 -7.77 -3.83
N LEU A 97 -12.82 -8.55 -4.15
CA LEU A 97 -11.56 -8.60 -3.43
C LEU A 97 -10.44 -8.25 -4.42
N MET A 98 -9.77 -7.15 -4.16
CA MET A 98 -8.56 -6.79 -4.93
C MET A 98 -7.38 -7.56 -4.36
N GLU A 99 -6.57 -8.10 -5.25
CA GLU A 99 -5.33 -8.78 -4.87
C GLU A 99 -4.41 -7.86 -4.05
N PRO A 100 -3.60 -8.42 -3.13
CA PRO A 100 -2.63 -7.65 -2.37
C PRO A 100 -1.72 -6.87 -3.31
N GLY A 101 -1.82 -5.56 -3.27
CA GLY A 101 -1.20 -4.64 -4.19
C GLY A 101 -0.74 -3.35 -3.49
N ARG A 102 -0.50 -2.29 -4.28
CA ARG A 102 -0.32 -0.93 -3.74
C ARG A 102 -1.48 -0.53 -2.83
N SER A 103 -2.67 -1.06 -3.10
CA SER A 103 -3.85 -0.91 -2.25
C SER A 103 -4.62 -2.23 -2.26
N SER A 104 -4.68 -2.89 -1.11
CA SER A 104 -5.60 -3.99 -0.88
C SER A 104 -6.98 -3.42 -0.59
N SER A 105 -8.03 -4.00 -1.14
CA SER A 105 -9.39 -3.66 -0.73
C SER A 105 -10.36 -4.84 -0.87
N LEU A 106 -11.23 -4.99 0.13
CA LEU A 106 -12.42 -5.80 0.06
C LEU A 106 -13.60 -4.85 0.04
N GLU A 107 -14.41 -4.92 -1.01
CA GLU A 107 -15.55 -4.03 -1.21
C GLU A 107 -16.85 -4.81 -1.39
N ILE A 108 -17.94 -4.30 -0.85
CA ILE A 108 -19.29 -4.80 -1.06
C ILE A 108 -20.15 -3.64 -1.55
N THR A 109 -20.84 -3.84 -2.67
CA THR A 109 -21.85 -2.91 -3.18
C THR A 109 -23.17 -3.18 -2.48
N CYS A 110 -23.74 -2.16 -1.86
CA CYS A 110 -24.99 -2.24 -1.10
C CYS A 110 -26.15 -1.60 -1.88
N PRO A 111 -27.39 -2.08 -1.65
CA PRO A 111 -28.58 -1.52 -2.29
C PRO A 111 -29.02 -0.17 -1.71
N GLY A 112 -28.48 0.23 -0.55
CA GLY A 112 -28.78 1.50 0.09
C GLY A 112 -27.91 1.74 1.32
N PRO A 113 -27.95 2.97 1.87
CA PRO A 113 -27.10 3.40 2.97
C PRO A 113 -27.38 2.65 4.26
N GLU A 114 -28.64 2.24 4.52
CA GLU A 114 -29.02 1.48 5.71
C GLU A 114 -28.32 0.10 5.75
N VAL A 115 -28.29 -0.58 4.58
CA VAL A 115 -27.55 -1.85 4.46
C VAL A 115 -26.04 -1.62 4.66
N ALA A 116 -25.48 -0.57 4.07
CA ALA A 116 -24.08 -0.25 4.20
C ALA A 116 -23.69 0.02 5.66
N LEU A 117 -24.49 0.76 6.41
CA LEU A 117 -24.26 1.01 7.84
C LEU A 117 -24.38 -0.26 8.67
N ALA A 118 -25.36 -1.12 8.40
CA ALA A 118 -25.50 -2.41 9.08
C ALA A 118 -24.30 -3.31 8.80
N MET A 119 -23.78 -3.35 7.59
CA MET A 119 -22.57 -4.09 7.21
C MET A 119 -21.33 -3.60 7.95
N VAL A 120 -21.17 -2.28 8.15
CA VAL A 120 -20.10 -1.71 8.99
C VAL A 120 -20.23 -2.20 10.44
N GLY A 121 -21.44 -2.23 11.00
CA GLY A 121 -21.71 -2.78 12.34
C GLY A 121 -21.34 -4.26 12.43
N CYS A 122 -21.68 -5.07 11.44
CA CYS A 122 -21.31 -6.49 11.37
C CYS A 122 -19.79 -6.67 11.27
N ALA A 123 -19.08 -5.85 10.47
CA ALA A 123 -17.62 -5.91 10.40
C ALA A 123 -16.97 -5.66 11.77
N ARG A 124 -17.48 -4.66 12.50
CA ARG A 124 -16.99 -4.34 13.86
C ARG A 124 -17.15 -5.53 14.81
N LYS A 125 -18.28 -6.24 14.75
CA LYS A 125 -18.49 -7.47 15.54
C LYS A 125 -17.49 -8.57 15.20
N LEU A 126 -17.03 -8.62 13.95
CA LEU A 126 -16.00 -9.54 13.45
C LEU A 126 -14.57 -9.07 13.72
N GLY A 127 -14.38 -7.94 14.41
CA GLY A 127 -13.06 -7.39 14.70
C GLY A 127 -12.42 -6.63 13.53
N ALA A 128 -13.19 -6.28 12.48
CA ALA A 128 -12.69 -5.59 11.31
C ALA A 128 -13.24 -4.16 11.20
N ALA A 129 -12.34 -3.21 10.87
CA ALA A 129 -12.72 -1.83 10.59
C ALA A 129 -13.17 -1.69 9.13
N ALA A 130 -14.46 -1.38 8.92
CA ALA A 130 -15.04 -1.11 7.62
C ALA A 130 -15.55 0.34 7.53
N ARG A 131 -15.59 0.89 6.32
CA ARG A 131 -16.13 2.23 6.06
C ARG A 131 -17.19 2.14 4.97
N SER A 132 -18.30 2.84 5.16
CA SER A 132 -19.30 3.06 4.12
C SER A 132 -19.02 4.36 3.38
N LYS A 133 -19.24 4.36 2.07
CA LYS A 133 -19.12 5.53 1.21
C LYS A 133 -20.04 5.38 0.00
N GLU A 134 -20.72 6.46 -0.36
CA GLU A 134 -21.39 6.55 -1.64
C GLU A 134 -20.37 6.90 -2.74
N VAL A 135 -20.39 6.14 -3.82
CA VAL A 135 -19.54 6.35 -5.00
C VAL A 135 -20.42 6.30 -6.25
N ARG A 136 -20.58 7.41 -6.93
CA ARG A 136 -21.37 7.56 -8.16
C ARG A 136 -22.81 7.05 -7.98
N GLY A 137 -23.47 7.47 -6.92
CA GLY A 137 -24.87 7.08 -6.61
C GLY A 137 -25.02 5.62 -6.15
N THR A 138 -23.95 4.98 -5.71
CA THR A 138 -23.96 3.59 -5.24
C THR A 138 -23.27 3.50 -3.88
N ASP A 139 -24.00 2.98 -2.90
CA ASP A 139 -23.46 2.74 -1.57
C ASP A 139 -22.49 1.55 -1.57
N ARG A 140 -21.31 1.75 -0.97
CA ARG A 140 -20.30 0.71 -0.84
C ARG A 140 -19.76 0.64 0.57
N VAL A 141 -19.46 -0.57 0.99
CA VAL A 141 -18.66 -0.82 2.20
C VAL A 141 -17.29 -1.29 1.76
N SER A 142 -16.25 -0.68 2.31
CA SER A 142 -14.87 -1.01 1.97
C SER A 142 -14.03 -1.27 3.21
N VAL A 143 -13.15 -2.27 3.11
CA VAL A 143 -12.10 -2.58 4.08
C VAL A 143 -10.77 -2.51 3.33
N ARG A 144 -9.80 -1.75 3.84
CA ARG A 144 -8.50 -1.52 3.18
C ARG A 144 -7.33 -2.04 3.99
N ASP A 145 -7.53 -2.22 5.28
CA ASP A 145 -6.52 -2.82 6.15
C ASP A 145 -6.38 -4.31 5.83
N SER A 146 -5.15 -4.75 5.59
CA SER A 146 -4.86 -6.12 5.14
C SER A 146 -5.18 -7.17 6.21
N ASP A 147 -4.99 -6.86 7.48
CA ASP A 147 -5.29 -7.79 8.58
C ASP A 147 -6.80 -7.91 8.77
N ALA A 148 -7.53 -6.79 8.68
CA ALA A 148 -8.98 -6.77 8.72
C ALA A 148 -9.59 -7.52 7.51
N ILE A 149 -9.01 -7.42 6.32
CA ILE A 149 -9.43 -8.21 5.14
C ILE A 149 -9.23 -9.69 5.42
N GLY A 150 -8.06 -10.11 5.91
CA GLY A 150 -7.79 -11.50 6.29
C GLY A 150 -8.79 -12.03 7.32
N THR A 151 -9.06 -11.25 8.36
CA THR A 151 -10.06 -11.57 9.40
C THR A 151 -11.44 -11.80 8.80
N LEU A 152 -11.89 -10.95 7.88
CA LEU A 152 -13.19 -11.12 7.22
C LEU A 152 -13.23 -12.33 6.29
N ILE A 153 -12.17 -12.60 5.53
CA ILE A 153 -12.08 -13.80 4.66
C ILE A 153 -12.21 -15.06 5.51
N ALA A 154 -11.47 -15.14 6.63
CA ALA A 154 -11.54 -16.25 7.56
C ALA A 154 -12.93 -16.38 8.19
N ALA A 155 -13.51 -15.29 8.68
CA ALA A 155 -14.85 -15.27 9.26
C ALA A 155 -15.94 -15.69 8.27
N MET A 156 -15.82 -15.30 7.00
CA MET A 156 -16.72 -15.76 5.94
C MET A 156 -16.61 -17.26 5.64
N GLY A 157 -15.66 -17.99 6.22
CA GLY A 157 -15.47 -19.42 6.06
C GLY A 157 -14.81 -19.80 4.75
N ALA A 158 -13.83 -19.04 4.31
CA ALA A 158 -13.04 -19.26 3.10
C ALA A 158 -11.55 -19.51 3.43
N PRO A 159 -11.18 -20.61 4.14
CA PRO A 159 -9.82 -20.84 4.64
C PRO A 159 -8.79 -20.91 3.52
N SER A 160 -9.08 -21.60 2.44
CA SER A 160 -8.14 -21.69 1.29
C SER A 160 -7.90 -20.33 0.61
N THR A 161 -8.92 -19.47 0.57
CA THR A 161 -8.78 -18.10 0.07
C THR A 161 -7.95 -17.25 1.02
N PHE A 162 -8.11 -17.45 2.32
CA PHE A 162 -7.33 -16.77 3.35
C PHE A 162 -5.84 -17.15 3.26
N GLU A 163 -5.52 -18.43 3.14
CA GLU A 163 -4.15 -18.92 2.96
C GLU A 163 -3.51 -18.34 1.70
N ALA A 164 -4.21 -18.40 0.57
CA ALA A 164 -3.72 -17.82 -0.69
C ALA A 164 -3.55 -16.28 -0.61
N TRP A 165 -4.41 -15.60 0.14
CA TRP A 165 -4.30 -14.17 0.41
C TRP A 165 -3.06 -13.85 1.22
N GLN A 166 -2.82 -14.58 2.31
CA GLN A 166 -1.64 -14.39 3.16
C GLN A 166 -0.34 -14.63 2.41
N GLU A 167 -0.23 -15.73 1.69
CA GLU A 167 0.95 -16.05 0.89
C GLU A 167 1.30 -14.95 -0.12
N ARG A 168 0.30 -14.43 -0.84
CA ARG A 168 0.50 -13.32 -1.78
C ARG A 168 0.93 -12.03 -1.08
N ARG A 169 0.38 -11.76 0.09
CA ARG A 169 0.74 -10.61 0.92
C ARG A 169 2.20 -10.69 1.36
N GLU A 170 2.63 -11.80 1.93
CA GLU A 170 3.99 -12.03 2.41
C GLU A 170 5.02 -11.90 1.28
N ARG A 171 4.76 -12.54 0.14
CA ARG A 171 5.61 -12.42 -1.06
C ARG A 171 5.75 -10.97 -1.52
N ARG A 172 4.71 -10.19 -1.42
CA ARG A 172 4.72 -8.79 -1.84
C ARG A 172 5.43 -7.88 -0.83
N GLU A 173 5.22 -8.09 0.45
CA GLU A 173 5.94 -7.38 1.51
C GLU A 173 7.44 -7.62 1.42
N ALA A 174 7.86 -8.86 1.19
CA ALA A 174 9.25 -9.23 0.95
C ALA A 174 9.83 -8.50 -0.28
N ARG A 175 9.13 -8.48 -1.42
CA ARG A 175 9.57 -7.74 -2.62
C ARG A 175 9.63 -6.23 -2.37
N GLY A 176 8.63 -5.67 -1.70
CA GLY A 176 8.58 -4.25 -1.36
C GLY A 176 9.73 -3.85 -0.43
N SER A 177 10.08 -4.70 0.53
CA SER A 177 11.21 -4.47 1.42
C SER A 177 12.55 -4.53 0.67
N ALA A 178 12.75 -5.54 -0.18
CA ALA A 178 13.94 -5.66 -1.02
C ALA A 178 14.13 -4.45 -1.95
N ASN A 179 13.04 -4.00 -2.60
CA ASN A 179 13.10 -2.82 -3.47
C ASN A 179 13.43 -1.53 -2.70
N ARG A 180 12.85 -1.36 -1.48
CA ARG A 180 13.19 -0.19 -0.63
C ARG A 180 14.66 -0.19 -0.22
N LEU A 181 15.20 -1.36 0.14
CA LEU A 181 16.61 -1.49 0.50
C LEU A 181 17.52 -1.17 -0.68
N ALA A 182 17.25 -1.75 -1.86
CA ALA A 182 18.00 -1.48 -3.08
C ALA A 182 17.98 0.01 -3.47
N ASN A 183 16.80 0.65 -3.40
CA ASN A 183 16.68 2.09 -3.69
C ASN A 183 17.42 2.95 -2.66
N PHE A 184 17.41 2.55 -1.39
CA PHE A 184 18.14 3.25 -0.34
C PHE A 184 19.66 3.14 -0.54
N ASP A 185 20.15 1.95 -0.89
CA ASP A 185 21.56 1.71 -1.15
C ASP A 185 22.04 2.49 -2.40
N ASP A 186 21.24 2.49 -3.48
CA ASP A 186 21.53 3.26 -4.72
C ASP A 186 21.57 4.77 -4.44
N ALA A 187 20.59 5.30 -3.69
CA ALA A 187 20.56 6.71 -3.31
C ALA A 187 21.77 7.10 -2.43
N ASN A 188 22.14 6.24 -1.49
CA ASN A 188 23.32 6.46 -0.66
C ASN A 188 24.62 6.42 -1.48
N LEU A 189 24.73 5.48 -2.43
CA LEU A 189 25.89 5.38 -3.30
C LEU A 189 26.02 6.63 -4.17
N ARG A 190 24.92 7.09 -4.80
CA ARG A 190 24.92 8.34 -5.60
C ARG A 190 25.31 9.54 -4.76
N ARG A 191 24.73 9.71 -3.56
CA ARG A 191 25.08 10.80 -2.65
C ARG A 191 26.55 10.77 -2.26
N SER A 192 27.09 9.59 -1.94
CA SER A 192 28.51 9.41 -1.60
C SER A 192 29.42 9.74 -2.78
N ALA A 193 29.08 9.31 -4.00
CA ALA A 193 29.84 9.61 -5.21
C ALA A 193 29.85 11.12 -5.52
N ARG A 194 28.70 11.80 -5.44
CA ARG A 194 28.61 13.26 -5.62
C ARG A 194 29.45 14.01 -4.59
N ALA A 195 29.35 13.63 -3.30
CA ALA A 195 30.17 14.23 -2.25
C ALA A 195 31.66 14.03 -2.49
N ALA A 196 32.05 12.87 -3.03
CA ALA A 196 33.43 12.59 -3.37
C ALA A 196 33.95 13.47 -4.52
N VAL A 197 33.14 13.69 -5.57
CA VAL A 197 33.45 14.57 -6.69
C VAL A 197 33.56 16.02 -6.24
N ALA A 198 32.59 16.51 -5.47
CA ALA A 198 32.61 17.87 -4.91
C ALA A 198 33.82 18.11 -4.01
N ALA A 199 34.15 17.14 -3.15
CA ALA A 199 35.34 17.20 -2.33
C ALA A 199 36.63 17.21 -3.19
N GLY A 200 36.66 16.48 -4.29
CA GLY A 200 37.77 16.50 -5.25
C GLY A 200 37.98 17.87 -5.86
N ALA A 201 36.94 18.50 -6.40
CA ALA A 201 37.00 19.85 -6.98
C ALA A 201 37.48 20.89 -5.94
N ARG A 202 36.96 20.84 -4.73
CA ARG A 202 37.43 21.72 -3.65
C ARG A 202 38.89 21.48 -3.27
N VAL A 203 39.34 20.25 -3.23
CA VAL A 203 40.76 19.92 -2.95
C VAL A 203 41.69 20.42 -4.05
N GLU A 204 41.28 20.27 -5.31
CA GLU A 204 42.05 20.80 -6.45
C GLU A 204 42.21 22.32 -6.31
N ARG A 205 41.12 23.04 -6.04
CA ARG A 205 41.13 24.46 -5.76
C ARG A 205 41.98 24.83 -4.53
N ALA A 206 41.92 24.01 -3.48
CA ALA A 206 42.76 24.24 -2.29
C ALA A 206 44.27 24.18 -2.61
N PHE A 207 44.71 23.25 -3.47
CA PHE A 207 46.11 23.17 -3.88
C PHE A 207 46.51 24.37 -4.78
N GLU A 208 45.62 24.88 -5.65
CA GLU A 208 45.89 26.11 -6.38
C GLU A 208 46.12 27.33 -5.46
N ILE A 209 45.30 27.44 -4.38
CA ILE A 209 45.35 28.57 -3.46
C ILE A 209 46.64 28.51 -2.60
N LEU A 210 46.99 27.33 -2.11
CA LEU A 210 48.09 27.11 -1.14
C LEU A 210 49.45 26.97 -1.85
N GLY A 211 49.51 26.44 -3.07
CA GLY A 211 50.77 26.17 -3.77
C GLY A 211 51.63 25.17 -2.98
N ASP A 212 52.87 25.56 -2.73
CA ASP A 212 53.84 24.74 -2.01
C ASP A 212 53.69 24.79 -0.47
N ASP A 213 52.80 25.62 0.07
CA ASP A 213 52.61 25.85 1.48
C ASP A 213 51.64 24.82 2.15
N VAL A 214 51.47 23.63 1.57
CA VAL A 214 50.58 22.58 2.09
C VAL A 214 51.34 21.69 3.11
N PRO A 215 50.85 21.57 4.35
CA PRO A 215 51.43 20.63 5.31
C PRO A 215 51.42 19.17 4.79
N ALA A 216 52.55 18.45 4.94
CA ALA A 216 52.74 17.10 4.37
C ALA A 216 51.57 16.11 4.67
N HIS A 217 51.06 16.12 5.90
CA HIS A 217 49.96 15.24 6.31
C HIS A 217 48.60 15.61 5.70
N LEU A 218 48.40 16.85 5.22
CA LEU A 218 47.21 17.30 4.49
C LEU A 218 47.41 17.08 2.99
N LEU A 219 48.63 17.25 2.49
CA LEU A 219 49.00 16.99 1.10
C LEU A 219 48.69 15.53 0.73
N GLU A 220 49.09 14.57 1.57
CA GLU A 220 48.80 13.15 1.36
C GLU A 220 47.30 12.88 1.18
N ALA A 221 46.45 13.38 2.09
CA ALA A 221 45.02 13.18 2.04
C ALA A 221 44.37 13.83 0.80
N GLY A 222 44.80 15.03 0.43
CA GLY A 222 44.34 15.73 -0.76
C GLY A 222 44.77 15.00 -2.04
N THR A 223 46.00 14.58 -2.15
CA THR A 223 46.52 13.82 -3.31
C THR A 223 45.76 12.49 -3.50
N LEU A 224 45.50 11.77 -2.42
CA LEU A 224 44.69 10.55 -2.47
C LEU A 224 43.25 10.84 -2.97
N ARG A 225 42.62 11.93 -2.52
CA ARG A 225 41.29 12.32 -2.99
C ARG A 225 41.27 12.62 -4.49
N LEU A 226 42.28 13.32 -5.02
CA LEU A 226 42.36 13.60 -6.42
C LEU A 226 42.69 12.37 -7.28
N LYS A 227 43.53 11.48 -6.77
CA LYS A 227 43.89 10.22 -7.44
C LYS A 227 42.70 9.24 -7.49
N TYR A 228 41.92 9.16 -6.42
CA TYR A 228 40.78 8.24 -6.28
C TYR A 228 39.47 9.04 -6.13
N LYS A 229 39.05 9.70 -7.23
CA LYS A 229 37.95 10.68 -7.25
C LYS A 229 36.61 10.15 -6.72
N GLN A 230 36.32 8.88 -6.91
CA GLN A 230 35.05 8.26 -6.51
C GLN A 230 35.14 7.38 -5.25
N ALA A 231 36.36 7.18 -4.71
CA ALA A 231 36.55 6.33 -3.53
C ALA A 231 35.88 6.91 -2.29
N SER A 232 35.31 6.06 -1.48
CA SER A 232 34.81 6.43 -0.16
C SER A 232 35.97 6.86 0.77
N LEU A 233 35.66 7.61 1.81
CA LEU A 233 36.67 8.02 2.80
C LEU A 233 37.32 6.82 3.50
N GLU A 234 36.63 5.71 3.64
CA GLU A 234 37.17 4.48 4.19
C GLU A 234 38.20 3.84 3.26
N GLU A 235 37.89 3.77 1.96
CA GLU A 235 38.83 3.30 0.95
C GLU A 235 40.08 4.18 0.86
N LEU A 236 39.90 5.50 0.91
CA LEU A 236 41.07 6.41 0.98
C LEU A 236 41.94 6.15 2.20
N GLY A 237 41.34 5.86 3.34
CA GLY A 237 42.08 5.51 4.56
C GLY A 237 42.94 4.25 4.43
N LYS A 238 42.52 3.28 3.63
CA LYS A 238 43.27 2.07 3.31
C LYS A 238 44.51 2.35 2.43
N HIS A 239 44.52 3.45 1.70
CA HIS A 239 45.64 3.87 0.83
C HIS A 239 46.70 4.74 1.52
N THR A 240 46.47 5.13 2.78
CA THR A 240 47.49 5.84 3.58
C THR A 240 48.45 4.88 4.23
N ASN A 241 49.65 5.34 4.51
CA ASN A 241 50.67 4.56 5.28
C ASN A 241 51.16 5.36 6.49
N PRO A 242 50.82 4.92 7.74
CA PRO A 242 49.95 3.81 8.11
C PRO A 242 48.48 4.05 7.73
N PRO A 243 47.65 2.99 7.64
CA PRO A 243 46.22 3.13 7.30
C PRO A 243 45.48 4.01 8.32
N LEU A 244 44.60 4.86 7.81
CA LEU A 244 43.81 5.81 8.60
C LEU A 244 42.34 5.41 8.65
N THR A 245 41.65 5.81 9.69
CA THR A 245 40.23 5.68 9.81
C THR A 245 39.50 6.67 8.90
N LYS A 246 38.24 6.38 8.52
CA LYS A 246 37.34 7.27 7.77
C LYS A 246 37.34 8.70 8.34
N ASP A 247 37.21 8.81 9.67
CA ASP A 247 37.13 10.10 10.36
C ASP A 247 38.43 10.87 10.33
N ALA A 248 39.56 10.16 10.40
CA ALA A 248 40.88 10.76 10.29
C ALA A 248 41.13 11.36 8.88
N VAL A 249 40.74 10.63 7.82
CA VAL A 249 40.82 11.14 6.43
C VAL A 249 39.91 12.34 6.23
N ALA A 250 38.64 12.25 6.69
CA ALA A 250 37.70 13.35 6.65
C ALA A 250 38.22 14.59 7.38
N GLY A 251 38.79 14.41 8.55
CA GLY A 251 39.40 15.48 9.34
C GLY A 251 40.58 16.15 8.64
N ARG A 252 41.42 15.36 7.93
CA ARG A 252 42.57 15.92 7.16
C ARG A 252 42.07 16.72 5.97
N ILE A 253 41.12 16.22 5.19
CA ILE A 253 40.54 16.93 4.05
C ILE A 253 39.86 18.23 4.54
N ARG A 254 39.03 18.18 5.58
CA ARG A 254 38.40 19.39 6.14
C ARG A 254 39.41 20.44 6.57
N ARG A 255 40.52 20.07 7.20
CA ARG A 255 41.59 21.00 7.60
C ARG A 255 42.30 21.58 6.39
N LEU A 256 42.54 20.81 5.33
CA LEU A 256 43.12 21.29 4.08
C LEU A 256 42.25 22.39 3.48
N LEU A 257 40.93 22.13 3.34
CA LEU A 257 39.99 23.10 2.78
C LEU A 257 39.93 24.37 3.64
N ALA A 258 39.79 24.23 4.96
CA ALA A 258 39.75 25.37 5.87
C ALA A 258 41.01 26.23 5.84
N LEU A 259 42.20 25.62 5.66
CA LEU A 259 43.47 26.35 5.50
C LEU A 259 43.45 27.13 4.19
N ALA A 260 43.03 26.52 3.09
CA ALA A 260 42.94 27.18 1.81
C ALA A 260 41.91 28.34 1.80
N ASP A 261 40.76 28.13 2.41
CA ASP A 261 39.70 29.15 2.50
C ASP A 261 40.17 30.35 3.33
N LYS A 262 40.94 30.13 4.40
CA LYS A 262 41.55 31.19 5.18
C LYS A 262 42.52 32.01 4.35
N VAL A 263 43.44 31.35 3.62
CA VAL A 263 44.42 32.04 2.74
C VAL A 263 43.72 32.77 1.57
N ALA A 264 42.67 32.16 1.02
CA ALA A 264 41.89 32.82 -0.03
C ALA A 264 41.25 34.13 0.50
N HIS A 265 40.68 34.11 1.67
CA HIS A 265 40.11 35.29 2.32
C HIS A 265 41.18 36.38 2.57
N GLU A 266 42.35 36.01 3.07
CA GLU A 266 43.47 36.93 3.31
C GLU A 266 43.99 37.57 2.01
N ARG A 267 43.96 36.84 0.88
CA ARG A 267 44.39 37.29 -0.45
C ARG A 267 43.29 37.96 -1.28
N GLY A 268 42.04 37.99 -0.81
CA GLY A 268 40.88 38.53 -1.53
C GLY A 268 40.54 37.76 -2.82
N ILE A 269 40.81 36.46 -2.88
CA ILE A 269 40.54 35.60 -4.03
C ILE A 269 39.40 34.61 -3.72
N PRO A 270 38.70 34.04 -4.73
CA PRO A 270 37.68 33.04 -4.54
C PRO A 270 38.17 31.82 -3.75
N ASP A 271 37.39 31.37 -2.77
CA ASP A 271 37.67 30.24 -1.89
C ASP A 271 37.46 28.86 -2.56
N THR A 272 37.53 27.78 -1.82
CA THR A 272 37.35 26.43 -2.36
C THR A 272 35.92 26.11 -2.77
N GLU A 273 34.90 26.84 -2.27
CA GLU A 273 33.50 26.66 -2.68
C GLU A 273 33.22 27.14 -4.07
N SER A 274 34.00 28.11 -4.55
CA SER A 274 33.92 28.63 -5.93
C SER A 274 34.22 27.57 -7.01
N ALA A 275 34.82 26.44 -6.67
CA ALA A 275 35.06 25.32 -7.56
C ALA A 275 33.85 24.39 -7.74
N LEU A 276 32.75 24.60 -6.99
CA LEU A 276 31.52 23.78 -7.07
C LEU A 276 30.66 24.30 -8.23
N THR A 277 30.30 23.40 -9.16
CA THR A 277 29.33 23.69 -10.22
C THR A 277 27.91 23.42 -9.74
N LEU A 278 26.90 24.01 -10.40
CA LEU A 278 25.49 23.77 -10.11
C LEU A 278 25.14 22.27 -10.17
N GLU A 279 25.68 21.51 -11.13
CA GLU A 279 25.48 20.06 -11.24
C GLU A 279 26.01 19.26 -10.02
N MET A 280 27.00 19.79 -9.30
CA MET A 280 27.54 19.16 -8.08
C MET A 280 26.70 19.49 -6.84
N LEU A 281 25.85 20.51 -6.91
CA LEU A 281 25.05 21.04 -5.81
C LEU A 281 23.57 20.64 -5.89
N GLU A 282 23.04 20.27 -7.08
CA GLU A 282 21.64 19.89 -7.25
C GLU A 282 21.35 18.56 -6.56
N GLU A 283 20.44 18.60 -5.58
CA GLU A 283 19.76 17.44 -5.01
C GLU A 283 18.55 17.10 -5.92
N ASP A 284 18.54 15.89 -6.52
CA ASP A 284 17.33 15.29 -7.13
C ASP A 284 16.39 14.76 -6.05
#